data_ed7f6d3ed639240f653db4ba0f4e61d4
#
_entry.id   ed7f6d3ed639240f653db4ba0f4e61d4
#
_cell.length_a   1.000
_cell.length_b   1.000
_cell.length_c   1.000
_cell.angle_alpha   90.00
_cell.angle_beta   90.00
_cell.angle_gamma   90.00
#
_symmetry.space_group_name_H-M   'P 1'
#
loop_
_entity.id
_entity.type
_entity.pdbx_description
1 polymer ?
#
loop_
_entity_poly.entity_id
_entity_poly.type
_entity_poly.pdbx_seq_one_letter_code
_entity_poly.pdbx_strand_id
1 'polypeptide(L)'
;KMSDNNTLDYYNQHTADFVNTTQNVDFHEIQELFLSFLPAKAKILDFGCGSGRDTKYFIDNGYEVDAMDGSKELCKAATKYTGIQVHHMLFEDFNASNTYDGIWACASILHLKKCELSDMIKRLYHALKRNGVIYMSFKYGDFEGVRNGRYFTYLTEESFDMLMEPINGFKKEKIWATGDVRENRGTEQWLNIILRKVTII
;
A
#
# COMPACT_ATOMS: atom_id res chain seq x y z
N LYS A 1 -6.00 -18.85 2.46
CA LYS A 1 -4.87 -18.08 1.92
C LYS A 1 -5.36 -16.70 1.56
N MET A 2 -4.74 -15.64 2.13
CA MET A 2 -5.09 -14.24 1.89
C MET A 2 -4.69 -13.75 0.49
N SER A 3 -3.72 -14.36 -0.16
CA SER A 3 -3.28 -13.99 -1.50
C SER A 3 -3.91 -14.90 -2.56
N ASP A 4 -4.54 -14.27 -3.55
CA ASP A 4 -4.99 -14.98 -4.74
C ASP A 4 -3.76 -15.30 -5.61
N ASN A 5 -3.46 -16.58 -5.80
CA ASN A 5 -2.36 -17.04 -6.64
C ASN A 5 -2.43 -16.44 -8.05
N ASN A 6 -3.64 -16.24 -8.60
CA ASN A 6 -3.82 -15.69 -9.94
C ASN A 6 -3.33 -14.24 -10.05
N THR A 7 -3.53 -13.43 -9.01
CA THR A 7 -3.03 -12.05 -8.96
C THR A 7 -1.50 -12.00 -8.93
N LEU A 8 -0.86 -12.86 -8.15
CA LEU A 8 0.60 -12.96 -8.10
C LEU A 8 1.18 -13.47 -9.43
N ASP A 9 0.56 -14.48 -10.03
CA ASP A 9 0.96 -15.00 -11.34
C ASP A 9 0.85 -13.92 -12.43
N TYR A 10 -0.21 -13.10 -12.38
CA TYR A 10 -0.33 -11.95 -13.28
C TYR A 10 0.88 -11.01 -13.18
N TYR A 11 1.25 -10.58 -11.97
CA TYR A 11 2.38 -9.68 -11.77
C TYR A 11 3.72 -10.30 -12.15
N ASN A 12 3.93 -11.59 -11.88
CA ASN A 12 5.12 -12.31 -12.32
C ASN A 12 5.25 -12.38 -13.86
N GLN A 13 4.12 -12.54 -14.56
CA GLN A 13 4.10 -12.63 -16.02
C GLN A 13 4.17 -11.26 -16.71
N HIS A 14 3.71 -10.18 -16.07
CA HIS A 14 3.60 -8.84 -16.64
C HIS A 14 4.55 -7.83 -15.97
N THR A 15 5.64 -8.31 -15.36
CA THR A 15 6.58 -7.47 -14.61
C THR A 15 7.14 -6.33 -15.45
N ALA A 16 7.60 -6.60 -16.66
CA ALA A 16 8.19 -5.56 -17.52
C ALA A 16 7.18 -4.45 -17.85
N ASP A 17 5.96 -4.80 -18.24
CA ASP A 17 4.92 -3.83 -18.55
C ASP A 17 4.52 -3.01 -17.32
N PHE A 18 4.41 -3.66 -16.16
CA PHE A 18 4.10 -2.99 -14.91
C PHE A 18 5.19 -2.00 -14.50
N VAL A 19 6.45 -2.41 -14.57
CA VAL A 19 7.61 -1.53 -14.29
C VAL A 19 7.61 -0.33 -15.24
N ASN A 20 7.47 -0.56 -16.54
CA ASN A 20 7.48 0.52 -17.55
C ASN A 20 6.35 1.53 -17.35
N THR A 21 5.19 1.10 -16.87
CA THR A 21 4.01 1.96 -16.72
C THR A 21 3.89 2.59 -15.33
N THR A 22 4.71 2.22 -14.35
CA THR A 22 4.57 2.71 -12.98
C THR A 22 5.83 3.34 -12.40
N GLN A 23 7.03 2.88 -12.79
CA GLN A 23 8.28 3.25 -12.11
C GLN A 23 8.62 4.73 -12.21
N ASN A 24 8.32 5.37 -13.34
CA ASN A 24 8.63 6.78 -13.60
C ASN A 24 7.40 7.70 -13.53
N VAL A 25 6.26 7.19 -13.06
CA VAL A 25 5.06 8.01 -12.90
C VAL A 25 5.24 8.96 -11.72
N ASP A 26 4.95 10.23 -11.94
CA ASP A 26 4.99 11.25 -10.91
C ASP A 26 3.86 11.04 -9.88
N PHE A 27 4.23 10.83 -8.64
CA PHE A 27 3.33 10.61 -7.50
C PHE A 27 3.71 11.45 -6.28
N HIS A 28 4.58 12.47 -6.49
CA HIS A 28 5.22 13.22 -5.40
C HIS A 28 4.22 13.90 -4.47
N GLU A 29 3.09 14.42 -4.97
CA GLU A 29 2.11 15.13 -4.13
C GLU A 29 1.58 14.27 -2.98
N ILE A 30 1.24 13.01 -3.26
CA ILE A 30 0.73 12.09 -2.23
C ILE A 30 1.86 11.57 -1.35
N GLN A 31 3.04 11.31 -1.94
CA GLN A 31 4.24 10.92 -1.19
C GLN A 31 4.64 12.01 -0.19
N GLU A 32 4.73 13.26 -0.60
CA GLU A 32 5.05 14.40 0.29
C GLU A 32 3.99 14.62 1.36
N LEU A 33 2.71 14.49 1.00
CA LEU A 33 1.63 14.58 1.98
C LEU A 33 1.79 13.51 3.06
N PHE A 34 2.06 12.26 2.69
CA PHE A 34 2.31 11.19 3.66
C PHE A 34 3.52 11.49 4.53
N LEU A 35 4.64 11.91 3.93
CA LEU A 35 5.85 12.25 4.66
C LEU A 35 5.64 13.42 5.64
N SER A 36 4.73 14.35 5.35
CA SER A 36 4.40 15.46 6.24
C SER A 36 3.80 15.02 7.59
N PHE A 37 3.26 13.82 7.67
CA PHE A 37 2.74 13.23 8.91
C PHE A 37 3.81 12.50 9.73
N LEU A 38 5.02 12.31 9.19
CA LEU A 38 6.08 11.52 9.80
C LEU A 38 7.19 12.39 10.39
N PRO A 39 7.90 11.93 11.42
CA PRO A 39 9.12 12.58 11.85
C PRO A 39 10.22 12.46 10.79
N ALA A 40 11.19 13.34 10.85
CA ALA A 40 12.38 13.25 10.00
C ALA A 40 13.10 11.91 10.23
N LYS A 41 13.62 11.30 9.14
CA LYS A 41 14.30 10.00 9.19
C LYS A 41 13.45 8.85 9.73
N ALA A 42 12.13 8.96 9.62
CA ALA A 42 11.21 7.90 10.02
C ALA A 42 11.54 6.57 9.33
N LYS A 43 11.23 5.48 10.01
CA LYS A 43 11.27 4.14 9.42
C LYS A 43 9.93 3.84 8.75
N ILE A 44 9.97 3.59 7.44
CA ILE A 44 8.81 3.35 6.58
C ILE A 44 8.81 1.91 6.08
N LEU A 45 7.66 1.26 6.09
CA LEU A 45 7.41 0.02 5.36
C LEU A 45 6.67 0.34 4.07
N ASP A 46 7.23 0.00 2.92
CA ASP A 46 6.53 -0.03 1.64
C ASP A 46 5.91 -1.42 1.44
N PHE A 47 4.61 -1.51 1.70
CA PHE A 47 3.84 -2.76 1.79
C PHE A 47 3.18 -3.07 0.45
N GLY A 48 3.81 -3.95 -0.33
CA GLY A 48 3.46 -4.20 -1.72
C GLY A 48 4.08 -3.14 -2.65
N CYS A 49 5.42 -3.08 -2.67
CA CYS A 49 6.17 -1.98 -3.29
C CYS A 49 6.14 -1.97 -4.83
N GLY A 50 5.71 -3.06 -5.46
CA GLY A 50 5.63 -3.17 -6.91
C GLY A 50 6.97 -2.90 -7.60
N SER A 51 7.02 -1.88 -8.47
CA SER A 51 8.23 -1.48 -9.21
C SER A 51 9.30 -0.78 -8.36
N GLY A 52 9.00 -0.45 -7.11
CA GLY A 52 9.93 0.26 -6.21
C GLY A 52 9.92 1.78 -6.36
N ARG A 53 8.97 2.36 -7.11
CA ARG A 53 8.85 3.81 -7.31
C ARG A 53 8.83 4.57 -5.99
N ASP A 54 7.94 4.20 -5.08
CA ASP A 54 7.73 4.91 -3.82
C ASP A 54 8.88 4.62 -2.83
N THR A 55 9.33 3.36 -2.76
CA THR A 55 10.52 2.98 -2.00
C THR A 55 11.72 3.86 -2.36
N LYS A 56 12.01 4.02 -3.65
CA LYS A 56 13.12 4.85 -4.13
C LYS A 56 12.94 6.30 -3.72
N TYR A 57 11.74 6.85 -3.88
CA TYR A 57 11.44 8.22 -3.48
C TYR A 57 11.70 8.45 -1.99
N PHE A 58 11.24 7.56 -1.12
CA PHE A 58 11.45 7.71 0.33
C PHE A 58 12.93 7.61 0.71
N ILE A 59 13.69 6.69 0.11
CA ILE A 59 15.14 6.57 0.33
C ILE A 59 15.86 7.86 -0.09
N ASP A 60 15.56 8.39 -1.27
CA ASP A 60 16.19 9.58 -1.82
C ASP A 60 15.88 10.84 -0.97
N ASN A 61 14.77 10.82 -0.22
CA ASN A 61 14.40 11.87 0.74
C ASN A 61 14.90 11.60 2.17
N GLY A 62 15.79 10.62 2.37
CA GLY A 62 16.50 10.40 3.63
C GLY A 62 15.76 9.59 4.68
N TYR A 63 14.75 8.81 4.28
CA TYR A 63 14.01 7.90 5.16
C TYR A 63 14.64 6.50 5.16
N GLU A 64 14.49 5.78 6.27
CA GLU A 64 14.82 4.35 6.36
C GLU A 64 13.64 3.57 5.82
N VAL A 65 13.87 2.70 4.82
CA VAL A 65 12.78 1.97 4.16
C VAL A 65 13.03 0.48 4.14
N ASP A 66 12.06 -0.28 4.66
CA ASP A 66 11.88 -1.69 4.36
C ASP A 66 10.81 -1.82 3.26
N ALA A 67 11.04 -2.70 2.28
CA ALA A 67 10.10 -2.93 1.20
C ALA A 67 9.85 -4.42 1.00
N MET A 68 8.60 -4.76 0.69
CA MET A 68 8.18 -6.12 0.38
C MET A 68 7.17 -6.18 -0.75
N ASP A 69 7.15 -7.30 -1.46
CA ASP A 69 6.12 -7.61 -2.46
C ASP A 69 5.90 -9.13 -2.56
N GLY A 70 4.70 -9.53 -2.94
CA GLY A 70 4.35 -10.93 -3.14
C GLY A 70 4.83 -11.50 -4.48
N SER A 71 5.16 -10.66 -5.46
CA SER A 71 5.72 -11.06 -6.75
C SER A 71 7.23 -11.15 -6.69
N LYS A 72 7.76 -12.35 -6.88
CA LYS A 72 9.21 -12.59 -6.92
C LYS A 72 9.92 -11.75 -8.01
N GLU A 73 9.29 -11.62 -9.16
CA GLU A 73 9.88 -10.89 -10.28
C GLU A 73 9.86 -9.36 -10.04
N LEU A 74 8.79 -8.83 -9.43
CA LEU A 74 8.77 -7.43 -9.00
C LEU A 74 9.81 -7.16 -7.91
N CYS A 75 10.00 -8.06 -6.94
CA CYS A 75 11.06 -7.92 -5.93
C CYS A 75 12.45 -7.80 -6.54
N LYS A 76 12.75 -8.60 -7.57
CA LYS A 76 14.03 -8.50 -8.29
C LYS A 76 14.20 -7.15 -8.99
N ALA A 77 13.16 -6.71 -9.71
CA ALA A 77 13.17 -5.42 -10.41
C ALA A 77 13.31 -4.25 -9.44
N ALA A 78 12.53 -4.25 -8.36
CA ALA A 78 12.56 -3.21 -7.35
C ALA A 78 13.91 -3.18 -6.58
N THR A 79 14.48 -4.34 -6.24
CA THR A 79 15.81 -4.43 -5.62
C THR A 79 16.88 -3.77 -6.50
N LYS A 80 16.88 -4.08 -7.80
CA LYS A 80 17.79 -3.45 -8.75
C LYS A 80 17.61 -1.94 -8.85
N TYR A 81 16.36 -1.48 -8.86
CA TYR A 81 16.03 -0.06 -9.01
C TYR A 81 16.33 0.77 -7.77
N THR A 82 15.99 0.25 -6.60
CA THR A 82 16.08 0.99 -5.34
C THR A 82 17.44 0.91 -4.66
N GLY A 83 18.20 -0.16 -4.96
CA GLY A 83 19.49 -0.42 -4.31
C GLY A 83 19.38 -1.06 -2.92
N ILE A 84 18.17 -1.34 -2.42
CA ILE A 84 17.96 -2.08 -1.18
C ILE A 84 17.41 -3.49 -1.47
N GLN A 85 17.59 -4.42 -0.55
CA GLN A 85 16.95 -5.73 -0.63
C GLN A 85 15.44 -5.60 -0.43
N VAL A 86 14.66 -5.89 -1.46
CA VAL A 86 13.20 -6.02 -1.37
C VAL A 86 12.84 -7.45 -0.97
N HIS A 87 12.04 -7.61 0.07
CA HIS A 87 11.67 -8.91 0.58
C HIS A 87 10.53 -9.53 -0.23
N HIS A 88 10.75 -10.74 -0.76
CA HIS A 88 9.69 -11.54 -1.32
C HIS A 88 8.86 -12.16 -0.19
N MET A 89 7.69 -11.60 0.07
CA MET A 89 6.83 -11.98 1.19
C MET A 89 5.35 -11.82 0.82
N LEU A 90 4.55 -12.81 1.12
CA LEU A 90 3.10 -12.71 1.00
C LEU A 90 2.53 -11.86 2.13
N PHE A 91 1.39 -11.22 1.90
CA PHE A 91 0.72 -10.42 2.95
C PHE A 91 0.39 -11.26 4.19
N GLU A 92 -0.04 -12.51 3.98
CA GLU A 92 -0.39 -13.45 5.05
C GLU A 92 0.79 -13.83 5.96
N ASP A 93 2.02 -13.74 5.45
CA ASP A 93 3.25 -14.06 6.18
C ASP A 93 3.83 -12.86 6.93
N PHE A 94 3.29 -11.65 6.67
CA PHE A 94 3.76 -10.45 7.33
C PHE A 94 3.41 -10.45 8.82
N ASN A 95 4.45 -10.27 9.63
CA ASN A 95 4.29 -10.15 11.08
C ASN A 95 5.37 -9.21 11.64
N ALA A 96 4.95 -8.07 12.17
CA ALA A 96 5.80 -7.10 12.82
C ALA A 96 5.06 -6.44 13.98
N SER A 97 5.78 -5.95 14.97
CA SER A 97 5.20 -5.27 16.11
C SER A 97 5.99 -4.03 16.46
N ASN A 98 5.32 -2.88 16.55
CA ASN A 98 5.89 -1.62 17.02
C ASN A 98 7.22 -1.25 16.32
N THR A 99 7.25 -1.41 15.01
CA THR A 99 8.49 -1.32 14.21
C THR A 99 8.56 -0.07 13.34
N TYR A 100 7.44 0.35 12.75
CA TYR A 100 7.41 1.39 11.72
C TYR A 100 6.76 2.67 12.19
N ASP A 101 7.37 3.80 11.84
CA ASP A 101 6.77 5.13 12.00
C ASP A 101 5.71 5.39 10.94
N GLY A 102 5.91 4.84 9.75
CA GLY A 102 4.98 4.91 8.64
C GLY A 102 4.83 3.58 7.89
N ILE A 103 3.63 3.30 7.42
CA ILE A 103 3.34 2.20 6.49
C ILE A 103 2.69 2.79 5.24
N TRP A 104 3.24 2.45 4.10
CA TRP A 104 2.76 2.86 2.78
C TRP A 104 2.22 1.65 2.04
N ALA A 105 0.89 1.59 1.88
CA ALA A 105 0.17 0.51 1.18
C ALA A 105 -0.55 1.07 -0.06
N CYS A 106 0.22 1.58 -1.00
CA CYS A 106 -0.29 2.20 -2.22
C CYS A 106 -0.73 1.14 -3.23
N ALA A 107 -2.02 1.10 -3.54
CA ALA A 107 -2.58 0.17 -4.53
C ALA A 107 -2.10 -1.29 -4.34
N SER A 108 -2.00 -1.74 -3.09
CA SER A 108 -1.47 -3.07 -2.74
C SER A 108 -2.51 -3.96 -2.06
N ILE A 109 -3.01 -3.59 -0.89
CA ILE A 109 -3.97 -4.43 -0.14
C ILE A 109 -5.36 -4.47 -0.78
N LEU A 110 -5.60 -3.69 -1.81
CA LEU A 110 -6.83 -3.74 -2.64
C LEU A 110 -6.99 -5.09 -3.37
N HIS A 111 -5.95 -5.91 -3.42
CA HIS A 111 -5.99 -7.27 -3.97
C HIS A 111 -6.46 -8.33 -2.96
N LEU A 112 -6.68 -7.96 -1.71
CA LEU A 112 -7.28 -8.81 -0.70
C LEU A 112 -8.81 -8.79 -0.81
N LYS A 113 -9.45 -9.89 -0.41
CA LYS A 113 -10.90 -9.93 -0.27
C LYS A 113 -11.36 -8.99 0.84
N LYS A 114 -12.54 -8.41 0.70
CA LYS A 114 -13.10 -7.49 1.69
C LYS A 114 -13.15 -8.11 3.10
N CYS A 115 -13.48 -9.40 3.21
CA CYS A 115 -13.50 -10.11 4.48
C CYS A 115 -12.11 -10.30 5.13
N GLU A 116 -11.02 -10.17 4.36
CA GLU A 116 -9.64 -10.31 4.85
C GLU A 116 -9.01 -8.96 5.21
N LEU A 117 -9.55 -7.86 4.68
CA LEU A 117 -8.98 -6.51 4.85
C LEU A 117 -8.93 -6.06 6.30
N SER A 118 -9.97 -6.34 7.10
CA SER A 118 -10.00 -5.96 8.52
C SER A 118 -8.86 -6.60 9.31
N ASP A 119 -8.58 -7.88 9.08
CA ASP A 119 -7.51 -8.59 9.78
C ASP A 119 -6.14 -8.10 9.30
N MET A 120 -6.00 -7.81 8.02
CA MET A 120 -4.76 -7.21 7.49
C MET A 120 -4.51 -5.83 8.09
N ILE A 121 -5.50 -4.96 8.15
CA ILE A 121 -5.37 -3.62 8.74
C ILE A 121 -5.01 -3.71 10.23
N LYS A 122 -5.56 -4.68 10.98
CA LYS A 122 -5.15 -4.93 12.37
C LYS A 122 -3.69 -5.36 12.47
N ARG A 123 -3.18 -6.21 11.58
CA ARG A 123 -1.75 -6.57 11.53
C ARG A 123 -0.87 -5.36 11.26
N LEU A 124 -1.25 -4.50 10.33
CA LEU A 124 -0.55 -3.25 10.03
C LEU A 124 -0.60 -2.28 11.23
N TYR A 125 -1.73 -2.22 11.95
CA TYR A 125 -1.83 -1.47 13.21
C TYR A 125 -0.80 -1.94 14.25
N HIS A 126 -0.63 -3.25 14.42
CA HIS A 126 0.36 -3.80 15.36
C HIS A 126 1.80 -3.50 14.92
N ALA A 127 2.07 -3.45 13.63
CA ALA A 127 3.38 -3.12 13.08
C ALA A 127 3.77 -1.66 13.27
N LEU A 128 2.79 -0.75 13.38
CA LEU A 128 3.02 0.67 13.63
C LEU A 128 3.48 0.92 15.07
N LYS A 129 4.46 1.81 15.22
CA LYS A 129 4.80 2.45 16.50
C LYS A 129 3.64 3.33 16.97
N ARG A 130 3.69 3.73 18.24
CA ARG A 130 2.76 4.75 18.79
C ARG A 130 2.83 6.03 17.95
N ASN A 131 1.68 6.60 17.61
CA ASN A 131 1.52 7.74 16.72
C ASN A 131 1.97 7.49 15.26
N GLY A 132 2.31 6.26 14.89
CA GLY A 132 2.63 5.88 13.52
C GLY A 132 1.45 6.07 12.59
N VAL A 133 1.75 6.27 11.31
CA VAL A 133 0.78 6.62 10.27
C VAL A 133 0.77 5.58 9.18
N ILE A 134 -0.42 5.22 8.71
CA ILE A 134 -0.58 4.38 7.53
C ILE A 134 -1.27 5.15 6.42
N TYR A 135 -0.72 5.06 5.20
CA TYR A 135 -1.40 5.40 3.96
C TYR A 135 -1.85 4.13 3.25
N MET A 136 -3.05 4.13 2.73
CA MET A 136 -3.55 3.07 1.86
C MET A 136 -4.42 3.65 0.75
N SER A 137 -4.46 2.98 -0.39
CA SER A 137 -5.32 3.36 -1.50
C SER A 137 -6.04 2.18 -2.13
N PHE A 138 -7.27 2.45 -2.55
CA PHE A 138 -8.18 1.52 -3.21
C PHE A 138 -8.74 2.17 -4.46
N LYS A 139 -9.10 1.38 -5.46
CA LYS A 139 -9.95 1.90 -6.52
C LYS A 139 -11.29 2.32 -5.95
N TYR A 140 -11.80 3.46 -6.41
CA TYR A 140 -13.06 4.03 -5.91
C TYR A 140 -14.26 3.30 -6.50
N GLY A 141 -15.18 2.87 -5.65
CA GLY A 141 -16.42 2.20 -6.03
C GLY A 141 -16.81 1.05 -5.09
N ASP A 142 -17.69 0.20 -5.54
CA ASP A 142 -18.28 -0.91 -4.76
C ASP A 142 -18.04 -2.30 -5.38
N PHE A 143 -17.20 -2.37 -6.42
CA PHE A 143 -16.88 -3.64 -7.09
C PHE A 143 -15.96 -4.51 -6.23
N GLU A 144 -16.27 -5.81 -6.19
CA GLU A 144 -15.35 -6.84 -5.66
C GLU A 144 -15.32 -8.03 -6.60
N GLY A 145 -14.13 -8.46 -6.99
CA GLY A 145 -13.94 -9.62 -7.87
C GLY A 145 -12.70 -9.54 -8.75
N VAL A 146 -12.65 -10.39 -9.76
CA VAL A 146 -11.53 -10.47 -10.72
C VAL A 146 -11.77 -9.54 -11.91
N ARG A 147 -10.76 -8.72 -12.22
CA ARG A 147 -10.68 -7.93 -13.46
C ARG A 147 -9.27 -8.01 -14.03
N ASN A 148 -9.17 -8.30 -15.33
CA ASN A 148 -7.89 -8.38 -16.03
C ASN A 148 -6.86 -9.29 -15.31
N GLY A 149 -7.31 -10.46 -14.85
CA GLY A 149 -6.44 -11.46 -14.19
C GLY A 149 -6.05 -11.15 -12.75
N ARG A 150 -6.57 -10.09 -12.14
CA ARG A 150 -6.28 -9.69 -10.76
C ARG A 150 -7.57 -9.54 -9.95
N TYR A 151 -7.51 -9.93 -8.70
CA TYR A 151 -8.59 -9.68 -7.75
C TYR A 151 -8.53 -8.23 -7.25
N PHE A 152 -9.68 -7.58 -7.13
CA PHE A 152 -9.80 -6.22 -6.61
C PHE A 152 -10.97 -6.10 -5.64
N THR A 153 -10.74 -5.36 -4.58
CA THR A 153 -11.77 -4.81 -3.70
C THR A 153 -11.75 -3.29 -3.84
N TYR A 154 -12.82 -2.73 -4.39
CA TYR A 154 -13.02 -1.27 -4.48
C TYR A 154 -13.70 -0.80 -3.19
N LEU A 155 -13.42 0.44 -2.78
CA LEU A 155 -14.07 1.05 -1.64
C LEU A 155 -14.54 2.49 -1.95
N THR A 156 -15.61 2.88 -1.31
CA THR A 156 -16.05 4.26 -1.12
C THR A 156 -15.73 4.71 0.30
N GLU A 157 -15.89 5.99 0.62
CA GLU A 157 -15.74 6.48 1.99
C GLU A 157 -16.66 5.72 2.96
N GLU A 158 -17.92 5.50 2.56
CA GLU A 158 -18.91 4.79 3.37
C GLU A 158 -18.51 3.33 3.61
N SER A 159 -18.14 2.60 2.55
CA SER A 159 -17.76 1.20 2.69
C SER A 159 -16.43 1.02 3.44
N PHE A 160 -15.53 2.00 3.35
CA PHE A 160 -14.32 2.05 4.18
C PHE A 160 -14.68 2.27 5.67
N ASP A 161 -15.58 3.18 5.98
CA ASP A 161 -16.01 3.41 7.36
C ASP A 161 -16.65 2.14 7.96
N MET A 162 -17.49 1.45 7.21
CA MET A 162 -18.05 0.15 7.63
C MET A 162 -16.95 -0.90 7.86
N LEU A 163 -15.94 -0.95 7.00
CA LEU A 163 -14.79 -1.85 7.15
C LEU A 163 -14.02 -1.58 8.45
N MET A 164 -13.94 -0.31 8.85
CA MET A 164 -13.19 0.12 10.04
C MET A 164 -13.97 -0.03 11.36
N GLU A 165 -15.29 -0.24 11.34
CA GLU A 165 -16.11 -0.37 12.56
C GLU A 165 -15.53 -1.35 13.61
N PRO A 166 -15.05 -2.55 13.23
CA PRO A 166 -14.47 -3.49 14.20
C PRO A 166 -13.03 -3.19 14.59
N ILE A 167 -12.43 -2.11 14.07
CA ILE A 167 -11.02 -1.77 14.26
C ILE A 167 -10.92 -0.51 15.10
N ASN A 168 -10.41 -0.67 16.33
CA ASN A 168 -10.19 0.45 17.24
C ASN A 168 -8.72 0.92 17.20
N GLY A 169 -8.47 2.13 17.69
CA GLY A 169 -7.11 2.66 17.86
C GLY A 169 -6.56 3.43 16.67
N PHE A 170 -7.36 3.68 15.64
CA PHE A 170 -7.02 4.60 14.56
C PHE A 170 -7.82 5.90 14.64
N LYS A 171 -7.12 7.00 14.38
CA LYS A 171 -7.72 8.30 14.05
C LYS A 171 -7.60 8.51 12.54
N LYS A 172 -8.70 8.86 11.89
CA LYS A 172 -8.71 9.25 10.48
C LYS A 172 -8.10 10.66 10.36
N GLU A 173 -6.93 10.78 9.73
CA GLU A 173 -6.27 12.06 9.46
C GLU A 173 -6.81 12.67 8.16
N LYS A 174 -6.95 11.85 7.11
CA LYS A 174 -7.48 12.29 5.83
C LYS A 174 -8.08 11.14 5.04
N ILE A 175 -9.18 11.41 4.33
CA ILE A 175 -9.76 10.54 3.30
C ILE A 175 -10.18 11.41 2.13
N TRP A 176 -9.77 11.05 0.90
CA TRP A 176 -10.09 11.85 -0.29
C TRP A 176 -9.99 10.99 -1.56
N ALA A 177 -10.64 11.45 -2.63
CA ALA A 177 -10.59 10.82 -3.94
C ALA A 177 -9.66 11.58 -4.89
N THR A 178 -8.94 10.84 -5.75
CA THR A 178 -8.11 11.38 -6.83
C THR A 178 -8.36 10.65 -8.14
N GLY A 179 -8.00 11.28 -9.27
CA GLY A 179 -7.90 10.59 -10.56
C GLY A 179 -6.68 9.66 -10.62
N ASP A 180 -6.66 8.79 -11.63
CA ASP A 180 -5.46 7.98 -11.92
C ASP A 180 -4.40 8.86 -12.58
N VAL A 181 -3.16 8.81 -12.07
CA VAL A 181 -2.03 9.62 -12.58
C VAL A 181 -1.41 9.06 -13.86
N ARG A 182 -1.77 7.83 -14.23
CA ARG A 182 -1.25 7.18 -15.44
C ARG A 182 -2.00 7.69 -16.68
N GLU A 183 -1.27 7.81 -17.78
CA GLU A 183 -1.85 8.17 -19.08
C GLU A 183 -2.97 7.20 -19.48
N ASN A 184 -4.01 7.72 -20.16
CA ASN A 184 -5.16 6.97 -20.68
C ASN A 184 -6.05 6.28 -19.62
N ARG A 185 -5.98 6.69 -18.36
CA ARG A 185 -6.82 6.19 -17.25
C ARG A 185 -7.71 7.25 -16.62
N GLY A 186 -8.04 8.31 -17.34
CA GLY A 186 -8.72 9.51 -16.84
C GLY A 186 -10.10 9.32 -16.23
N THR A 187 -10.73 8.15 -16.39
CA THR A 187 -12.03 7.82 -15.74
C THR A 187 -11.87 7.02 -14.45
N GLU A 188 -10.69 6.48 -14.16
CA GLU A 188 -10.44 5.74 -12.93
C GLU A 188 -10.20 6.71 -11.77
N GLN A 189 -10.90 6.46 -10.66
CA GLN A 189 -10.71 7.20 -9.41
C GLN A 189 -10.16 6.30 -8.32
N TRP A 190 -9.43 6.91 -7.39
CA TRP A 190 -8.79 6.28 -6.26
C TRP A 190 -9.29 6.88 -4.96
N LEU A 191 -9.61 6.05 -3.99
CA LEU A 191 -9.82 6.43 -2.60
C LEU A 191 -8.47 6.37 -1.89
N ASN A 192 -8.06 7.50 -1.32
CA ASN A 192 -6.83 7.63 -0.55
C ASN A 192 -7.17 7.84 0.92
N ILE A 193 -6.45 7.18 1.81
CA ILE A 193 -6.72 7.18 3.24
C ILE A 193 -5.42 7.33 4.02
N ILE A 194 -5.40 8.25 4.98
CA ILE A 194 -4.32 8.36 5.98
C ILE A 194 -4.94 8.19 7.37
N LEU A 195 -4.46 7.19 8.09
CA LEU A 195 -4.84 6.91 9.48
C LEU A 195 -3.63 7.04 10.39
N ARG A 196 -3.86 7.50 11.62
CA ARG A 196 -2.85 7.55 12.70
C ARG A 196 -3.22 6.57 13.80
N LYS A 197 -2.24 5.77 14.21
CA LYS A 197 -2.36 4.93 15.41
C LYS A 197 -2.42 5.81 16.66
N VAL A 198 -3.51 5.70 17.41
CA VAL A 198 -3.69 6.41 18.68
C VAL A 198 -3.77 5.39 19.82
N THR A 199 -3.30 5.79 21.00
CA THR A 199 -3.47 4.94 22.19
C THR A 199 -4.90 5.06 22.66
N ILE A 200 -5.59 3.94 22.79
CA ILE A 200 -6.87 3.90 23.51
C ILE A 200 -6.53 4.01 25.00
N ILE A 201 -6.95 5.11 25.62
CA ILE A 201 -6.82 5.32 27.07
C ILE A 201 -7.97 4.62 27.77
#